data_1273d49dc35adc7201e946d08799ea9b
#
_entry.id   1273d49dc35adc7201e946d08799ea9b
#
_cell.length_a   1.000
_cell.length_b   1.000
_cell.length_c   1.000
_cell.angle_alpha   90.00
_cell.angle_beta   90.00
_cell.angle_gamma   90.00
#
_symmetry.space_group_name_H-M   'P 1'
#
loop_
_entity.id
_entity.type
_entity.pdbx_description
1 polymer ?
#
loop_
_entity_poly.entity_id
_entity_poly.type
_entity_poly.pdbx_seq_one_letter_code
_entity_poly.pdbx_strand_id
1 'polypeptide(L)'
;MPKKGGKRAEMGKEMQAQCKRAKVEAACSLSIMNFENPDSLFGSLISPIKPEVFFREYWEQKPLLVRRNDPLLAAYYQSLFQLSDLKELCSLGLYYGRDINICRCVNGKKKVLNKEGKVNYMQLKKDFDQKKATIQFHQPQRFKEELWKIQEKLECYFGSLVGSNVYITPQESQGLPPHYDDVEVFILQLEGEKHWRLYKPMVPLAREYNVESEDRIGNPTHEFILKPGDLLYFPRGTIHQADTPLGISYSTHVTISTYQNNSWGDFLLDTVPGLVFETAKEDVALRASIPRQLLMQVDIADSTKKLSSLLRRLADHLENTSDLRSSDMKKDFIMNRLPPCLGCDSDALTPGGKLPKIDSKIRLQFRDHAVITVEPDQENSVSRMKPSLYVWGGSVGVGGRRVWTLHLTEGNFFSPLQQTHGLRFPLSYLDALKQIWSSSIVNVKELNLTSDEEKENLALSLWTECLIEVI
;
A
#
# COMPACT_ATOMS: atom_id res chain seq x y z
N MET A 1 -7.00 39.47 -57.53
CA MET A 1 -7.74 38.75 -56.50
C MET A 1 -6.76 38.35 -55.37
N PRO A 2 -6.88 38.93 -54.16
CA PRO A 2 -5.94 38.60 -53.08
C PRO A 2 -6.43 37.36 -52.28
N LYS A 3 -5.50 36.52 -51.88
CA LYS A 3 -5.71 35.31 -51.10
C LYS A 3 -6.13 35.66 -49.65
N LYS A 4 -7.39 35.41 -49.28
CA LYS A 4 -7.87 35.40 -47.91
C LYS A 4 -7.81 33.95 -47.39
N GLY A 5 -6.72 33.55 -46.77
CA GLY A 5 -6.58 32.17 -46.22
C GLY A 5 -5.75 32.02 -44.93
N GLY A 6 -4.92 33.06 -44.58
CA GLY A 6 -3.95 32.90 -43.49
C GLY A 6 -4.48 33.18 -42.07
N LYS A 7 -5.40 34.13 -41.90
CA LYS A 7 -5.84 34.58 -40.56
C LYS A 7 -6.81 33.66 -39.81
N ARG A 8 -7.52 32.76 -40.51
CA ARG A 8 -8.47 31.83 -39.86
C ARG A 8 -7.80 30.60 -39.23
N ALA A 9 -6.63 30.21 -39.76
CA ALA A 9 -5.86 29.07 -39.23
C ALA A 9 -5.03 29.47 -37.99
N GLU A 10 -4.54 30.72 -37.91
CA GLU A 10 -3.81 31.20 -36.75
C GLU A 10 -4.73 31.46 -35.54
N MET A 11 -5.92 32.04 -35.76
CA MET A 11 -6.91 32.23 -34.69
C MET A 11 -7.42 30.93 -34.10
N GLY A 12 -7.51 29.85 -34.92
CA GLY A 12 -7.88 28.50 -34.42
C GLY A 12 -6.79 27.85 -33.56
N LYS A 13 -5.52 28.09 -33.88
CA LYS A 13 -4.39 27.60 -33.09
C LYS A 13 -4.20 28.35 -31.77
N GLU A 14 -4.38 29.67 -31.76
CA GLU A 14 -4.34 30.47 -30.52
C GLU A 14 -5.51 30.13 -29.60
N MET A 15 -6.74 29.95 -30.10
CA MET A 15 -7.89 29.54 -29.30
C MET A 15 -7.72 28.11 -28.72
N GLN A 16 -7.12 27.18 -29.48
CA GLN A 16 -6.81 25.86 -28.98
C GLN A 16 -5.67 25.85 -27.94
N ALA A 17 -4.66 26.75 -28.13
CA ALA A 17 -3.58 26.90 -27.15
C ALA A 17 -4.06 27.60 -25.87
N GLN A 18 -4.94 28.57 -25.96
CA GLN A 18 -5.58 29.23 -24.82
C GLN A 18 -6.54 28.27 -24.08
N CYS A 19 -7.31 27.45 -24.81
CA CYS A 19 -8.16 26.42 -24.20
C CYS A 19 -7.38 25.31 -23.51
N LYS A 20 -6.21 24.92 -24.06
CA LYS A 20 -5.29 23.98 -23.40
C LYS A 20 -4.60 24.60 -22.18
N ARG A 21 -4.17 25.89 -22.27
CA ARG A 21 -3.61 26.59 -21.09
C ARG A 21 -4.66 26.79 -19.99
N ALA A 22 -5.87 27.20 -20.32
CA ALA A 22 -6.94 27.30 -19.32
C ALA A 22 -7.33 25.98 -18.69
N LYS A 23 -7.26 24.83 -19.43
CA LYS A 23 -7.44 23.50 -18.86
C LYS A 23 -6.27 23.06 -17.97
N VAL A 24 -5.03 23.42 -18.31
CA VAL A 24 -3.84 23.12 -17.50
C VAL A 24 -3.81 24.00 -16.25
N GLU A 25 -4.15 25.29 -16.37
CA GLU A 25 -4.25 26.20 -15.21
C GLU A 25 -5.44 25.86 -14.30
N ALA A 26 -6.58 25.42 -14.84
CA ALA A 26 -7.70 24.92 -14.03
C ALA A 26 -7.39 23.59 -13.34
N ALA A 27 -6.57 22.72 -13.94
CA ALA A 27 -6.11 21.47 -13.30
C ALA A 27 -5.06 21.74 -12.20
N CYS A 28 -4.27 22.81 -12.31
CA CYS A 28 -3.25 23.16 -11.31
C CYS A 28 -3.80 23.95 -10.12
N SER A 29 -5.02 24.51 -10.21
CA SER A 29 -5.62 25.34 -9.14
C SER A 29 -6.60 24.61 -8.22
N LEU A 30 -6.81 23.29 -8.39
CA LEU A 30 -7.84 22.51 -7.69
C LEU A 30 -7.28 21.33 -6.86
N SER A 31 -6.00 21.32 -6.55
CA SER A 31 -5.48 20.29 -5.63
C SER A 31 -5.79 20.67 -4.19
N ILE A 32 -6.98 20.28 -3.73
CA ILE A 32 -7.43 20.41 -2.33
C ILE A 32 -6.59 19.51 -1.43
N MET A 33 -5.97 18.47 -1.99
CA MET A 33 -5.03 17.58 -1.34
C MET A 33 -3.60 18.01 -1.66
N ASN A 34 -2.75 18.05 -0.65
CA ASN A 34 -1.35 18.42 -0.80
C ASN A 34 -0.49 17.19 -1.11
N PHE A 35 -0.06 17.06 -2.36
CA PHE A 35 0.78 15.95 -2.83
C PHE A 35 2.30 16.25 -2.80
N GLU A 36 2.73 17.34 -2.17
CA GLU A 36 4.14 17.73 -2.13
C GLU A 36 5.03 16.63 -1.55
N ASN A 37 4.60 16.04 -0.46
CA ASN A 37 5.26 14.91 0.18
C ASN A 37 4.23 14.02 0.91
N PRO A 38 4.63 12.81 1.38
CA PRO A 38 3.74 11.89 2.08
C PRO A 38 3.07 12.47 3.33
N ASP A 39 3.81 13.23 4.15
CA ASP A 39 3.30 13.87 5.37
C ASP A 39 2.24 14.93 5.05
N SER A 40 2.49 15.75 4.04
CA SER A 40 1.56 16.77 3.57
C SER A 40 0.27 16.17 3.04
N LEU A 41 0.36 15.05 2.29
CA LEU A 41 -0.83 14.36 1.82
C LEU A 41 -1.64 13.81 3.00
N PHE A 42 -1.03 13.06 3.90
CA PHE A 42 -1.74 12.48 5.03
C PHE A 42 -2.34 13.57 5.92
N GLY A 43 -1.60 14.64 6.21
CA GLY A 43 -2.10 15.80 6.94
C GLY A 43 -3.32 16.44 6.28
N SER A 44 -3.32 16.61 4.96
CA SER A 44 -4.47 17.14 4.22
C SER A 44 -5.66 16.18 4.21
N LEU A 45 -5.40 14.87 4.13
CA LEU A 45 -6.43 13.82 4.15
C LEU A 45 -7.24 13.82 5.43
N ILE A 46 -6.58 13.95 6.59
CA ILE A 46 -7.23 13.92 7.92
C ILE A 46 -7.57 15.32 8.47
N SER A 47 -7.25 16.40 7.73
CA SER A 47 -7.55 17.78 8.15
C SER A 47 -9.03 17.93 8.56
N PRO A 48 -9.33 18.65 9.67
CA PRO A 48 -8.46 19.56 10.42
C PRO A 48 -7.66 18.91 11.57
N ILE A 49 -7.68 17.59 11.70
CA ILE A 49 -6.93 16.88 12.74
C ILE A 49 -5.45 16.85 12.35
N LYS A 50 -4.57 17.18 13.28
CA LYS A 50 -3.11 17.09 13.05
C LYS A 50 -2.64 15.64 13.15
N PRO A 51 -1.65 15.20 12.36
CA PRO A 51 -1.11 13.85 12.41
C PRO A 51 -0.68 13.40 13.81
N GLU A 52 -0.03 14.28 14.59
CA GLU A 52 0.43 13.94 15.93
C GLU A 52 -0.75 13.67 16.90
N VAL A 53 -1.85 14.41 16.74
CA VAL A 53 -3.09 14.17 17.50
C VAL A 53 -3.74 12.87 17.08
N PHE A 54 -3.78 12.61 15.76
CA PHE A 54 -4.34 11.39 15.22
C PHE A 54 -3.64 10.15 15.77
N PHE A 55 -2.32 10.08 15.70
CA PHE A 55 -1.56 8.93 16.20
C PHE A 55 -1.61 8.79 17.73
N ARG A 56 -1.69 9.88 18.47
CA ARG A 56 -1.78 9.86 19.93
C ARG A 56 -3.15 9.42 20.44
N GLU A 57 -4.24 9.79 19.73
CA GLU A 57 -5.59 9.70 20.30
C GLU A 57 -6.53 8.75 19.55
N TYR A 58 -6.27 8.46 18.27
CA TYR A 58 -7.19 7.71 17.43
C TYR A 58 -6.58 6.41 16.87
N TRP A 59 -5.35 6.49 16.37
CA TRP A 59 -4.68 5.34 15.78
C TRP A 59 -4.67 4.12 16.71
N GLU A 60 -5.21 2.98 16.23
CA GLU A 60 -5.34 1.73 16.98
C GLU A 60 -6.14 1.84 18.29
N GLN A 61 -6.85 2.94 18.55
CA GLN A 61 -7.52 3.21 19.82
C GLN A 61 -9.03 3.41 19.67
N LYS A 62 -9.46 4.30 18.79
CA LYS A 62 -10.87 4.68 18.66
C LYS A 62 -11.20 5.24 17.27
N PRO A 63 -12.47 5.18 16.84
CA PRO A 63 -12.89 5.80 15.59
C PRO A 63 -12.69 7.32 15.57
N LEU A 64 -12.43 7.87 14.37
CA LEU A 64 -12.42 9.30 14.09
C LEU A 64 -13.39 9.59 12.95
N LEU A 65 -14.36 10.46 13.20
CA LEU A 65 -15.23 11.03 12.19
C LEU A 65 -14.83 12.49 11.93
N VAL A 66 -14.45 12.78 10.69
CA VAL A 66 -14.20 14.15 10.21
C VAL A 66 -15.33 14.55 9.28
N ARG A 67 -16.19 15.43 9.76
CA ARG A 67 -17.25 16.05 8.95
C ARG A 67 -16.74 17.29 8.28
N ARG A 68 -17.05 17.43 7.01
CA ARG A 68 -16.58 18.54 6.18
C ARG A 68 -17.72 19.15 5.40
N ASN A 69 -17.89 20.44 5.57
CA ASN A 69 -18.87 21.22 4.79
C ASN A 69 -18.12 22.08 3.75
N ASP A 70 -17.30 21.40 2.95
CA ASP A 70 -16.50 22.02 1.88
C ASP A 70 -16.92 21.46 0.52
N PRO A 71 -17.65 22.26 -0.30
CA PRO A 71 -18.11 21.80 -1.62
C PRO A 71 -16.97 21.43 -2.58
N LEU A 72 -15.80 22.08 -2.46
CA LEU A 72 -14.67 21.79 -3.34
C LEU A 72 -14.06 20.43 -2.98
N LEU A 73 -13.90 20.15 -1.70
CA LEU A 73 -13.42 18.85 -1.25
C LEU A 73 -14.42 17.73 -1.57
N ALA A 74 -15.72 18.00 -1.42
CA ALA A 74 -16.75 17.05 -1.82
C ALA A 74 -16.69 16.76 -3.33
N ALA A 75 -16.52 17.79 -4.17
CA ALA A 75 -16.35 17.62 -5.61
C ALA A 75 -15.07 16.86 -5.97
N TYR A 76 -13.97 17.12 -5.25
CA TYR A 76 -12.74 16.35 -5.42
C TYR A 76 -12.93 14.87 -5.06
N TYR A 77 -13.56 14.57 -3.91
CA TYR A 77 -13.84 13.18 -3.52
C TYR A 77 -14.72 12.48 -4.57
N GLN A 78 -15.74 13.16 -5.09
CA GLN A 78 -16.58 12.62 -6.17
C GLN A 78 -15.78 12.30 -7.44
N SER A 79 -14.75 13.08 -7.75
CA SER A 79 -13.90 12.84 -8.93
C SER A 79 -13.02 11.58 -8.81
N LEU A 80 -12.78 11.08 -7.60
CA LEU A 80 -11.95 9.90 -7.39
C LEU A 80 -12.58 8.63 -7.99
N PHE A 81 -13.90 8.45 -7.85
CA PHE A 81 -14.63 7.35 -8.46
C PHE A 81 -16.14 7.62 -8.43
N GLN A 82 -16.83 7.38 -9.55
CA GLN A 82 -18.27 7.57 -9.69
C GLN A 82 -18.93 6.32 -10.24
N LEU A 83 -20.25 6.16 -9.96
CA LEU A 83 -21.06 5.11 -10.57
C LEU A 83 -20.99 5.15 -12.11
N SER A 84 -20.94 6.35 -12.70
CA SER A 84 -20.83 6.56 -14.15
C SER A 84 -19.57 5.97 -14.77
N ASP A 85 -18.47 5.86 -14.02
CA ASP A 85 -17.20 5.30 -14.50
C ASP A 85 -17.31 3.82 -14.88
N LEU A 86 -18.22 3.09 -14.25
CA LEU A 86 -18.37 1.64 -14.46
C LEU A 86 -18.65 1.25 -15.91
N LYS A 87 -19.33 2.12 -16.69
CA LYS A 87 -19.64 1.83 -18.08
C LYS A 87 -18.37 1.75 -18.93
N GLU A 88 -17.47 2.70 -18.74
CA GLU A 88 -16.19 2.74 -19.43
C GLU A 88 -15.26 1.64 -18.91
N LEU A 89 -15.16 1.49 -17.60
CA LEU A 89 -14.29 0.49 -16.96
C LEU A 89 -14.66 -0.94 -17.37
N CYS A 90 -15.93 -1.27 -17.48
CA CYS A 90 -16.35 -2.58 -17.97
C CYS A 90 -15.88 -2.88 -19.41
N SER A 91 -15.71 -1.84 -20.25
CA SER A 91 -15.19 -2.01 -21.61
C SER A 91 -13.73 -2.45 -21.65
N LEU A 92 -12.97 -2.22 -20.55
CA LEU A 92 -11.58 -2.64 -20.40
C LEU A 92 -11.41 -4.15 -20.11
N GLY A 93 -12.50 -4.89 -19.96
CA GLY A 93 -12.47 -6.33 -19.78
C GLY A 93 -12.28 -6.78 -18.33
N LEU A 94 -13.03 -6.21 -17.41
CA LEU A 94 -13.07 -6.61 -16.00
C LEU A 94 -13.65 -8.02 -15.82
N TYR A 95 -13.27 -8.69 -14.72
CA TYR A 95 -13.73 -10.04 -14.37
C TYR A 95 -14.43 -10.06 -13.00
N TYR A 96 -15.49 -10.84 -12.91
CA TYR A 96 -16.12 -11.15 -11.61
C TYR A 96 -15.13 -11.91 -10.71
N GLY A 97 -15.16 -11.61 -9.41
CA GLY A 97 -14.28 -12.21 -8.41
C GLY A 97 -12.90 -11.55 -8.31
N ARG A 98 -12.33 -11.18 -9.44
CA ARG A 98 -11.03 -10.51 -9.50
C ARG A 98 -11.14 -8.98 -9.34
N ASP A 99 -11.97 -8.35 -10.18
CA ASP A 99 -12.07 -6.89 -10.26
C ASP A 99 -13.36 -6.37 -9.64
N ILE A 100 -14.44 -7.15 -9.73
CA ILE A 100 -15.77 -6.78 -9.22
C ILE A 100 -16.42 -7.95 -8.50
N ASN A 101 -16.95 -7.68 -7.30
CA ASN A 101 -17.91 -8.53 -6.64
C ASN A 101 -19.26 -7.85 -6.58
N ILE A 102 -20.31 -8.64 -6.77
CA ILE A 102 -21.70 -8.24 -6.58
C ILE A 102 -22.21 -8.96 -5.35
N CYS A 103 -22.57 -8.21 -4.33
CA CYS A 103 -22.98 -8.80 -3.08
C CYS A 103 -24.19 -8.07 -2.46
N ARG A 104 -24.91 -8.79 -1.64
CA ARG A 104 -26.03 -8.27 -0.85
C ARG A 104 -26.08 -8.98 0.50
N CYS A 105 -26.34 -8.23 1.55
CA CYS A 105 -26.70 -8.79 2.85
C CYS A 105 -28.17 -9.20 2.84
N VAL A 106 -28.46 -10.45 3.13
CA VAL A 106 -29.82 -10.98 3.24
C VAL A 106 -29.91 -11.81 4.51
N ASN A 107 -30.75 -11.41 5.44
CA ASN A 107 -30.95 -12.08 6.73
C ASN A 107 -29.60 -12.26 7.47
N GLY A 108 -28.80 -11.19 7.56
CA GLY A 108 -27.50 -11.19 8.24
C GLY A 108 -26.40 -12.00 7.54
N LYS A 109 -26.61 -12.48 6.31
CA LYS A 109 -25.60 -13.26 5.57
C LYS A 109 -25.25 -12.59 4.25
N LYS A 110 -23.94 -12.58 3.93
CA LYS A 110 -23.44 -12.12 2.62
C LYS A 110 -23.83 -13.12 1.54
N LYS A 111 -24.56 -12.65 0.53
CA LYS A 111 -24.82 -13.40 -0.71
C LYS A 111 -23.99 -12.78 -1.83
N VAL A 112 -23.16 -13.58 -2.48
CA VAL A 112 -22.39 -13.21 -3.67
C VAL A 112 -23.25 -13.57 -4.90
N LEU A 113 -23.45 -12.59 -5.79
CA LEU A 113 -24.28 -12.71 -6.99
C LEU A 113 -23.45 -12.66 -8.28
N ASN A 114 -22.15 -12.89 -8.17
CA ASN A 114 -21.21 -12.89 -9.31
C ASN A 114 -21.69 -13.84 -10.41
N LYS A 115 -21.41 -13.47 -11.65
CA LYS A 115 -21.46 -14.37 -12.79
C LYS A 115 -20.06 -14.90 -13.08
N GLU A 116 -19.94 -15.85 -13.97
CA GLU A 116 -18.66 -16.34 -14.44
C GLU A 116 -18.06 -15.42 -15.52
N GLY A 117 -16.73 -15.29 -15.51
CA GLY A 117 -15.97 -14.64 -16.57
C GLY A 117 -16.02 -13.12 -16.54
N LYS A 118 -16.09 -12.52 -17.72
CA LYS A 118 -16.04 -11.06 -17.90
C LYS A 118 -17.30 -10.36 -17.44
N VAL A 119 -17.12 -9.18 -16.84
CA VAL A 119 -18.22 -8.33 -16.39
C VAL A 119 -18.93 -7.71 -17.59
N ASN A 120 -20.24 -7.89 -17.67
CA ASN A 120 -21.11 -7.22 -18.62
C ASN A 120 -21.82 -6.05 -17.92
N TYR A 121 -21.65 -4.83 -18.44
CA TYR A 121 -22.21 -3.61 -17.83
C TYR A 121 -23.74 -3.65 -17.69
N MET A 122 -24.46 -4.16 -18.70
CA MET A 122 -25.93 -4.23 -18.65
C MET A 122 -26.41 -5.21 -17.58
N GLN A 123 -25.70 -6.32 -17.41
CA GLN A 123 -25.98 -7.28 -16.34
C GLN A 123 -25.65 -6.68 -14.97
N LEU A 124 -24.50 -6.00 -14.85
CA LEU A 124 -24.07 -5.29 -13.62
C LEU A 124 -25.15 -4.27 -13.20
N LYS A 125 -25.61 -3.44 -14.16
CA LYS A 125 -26.65 -2.46 -13.92
C LYS A 125 -27.98 -3.12 -13.49
N LYS A 126 -28.37 -4.24 -14.14
CA LYS A 126 -29.56 -4.99 -13.76
C LYS A 126 -29.47 -5.55 -12.33
N ASP A 127 -28.32 -6.10 -11.93
CA ASP A 127 -28.12 -6.62 -10.58
C ASP A 127 -28.16 -5.48 -9.55
N PHE A 128 -27.59 -4.31 -9.88
CA PHE A 128 -27.63 -3.11 -9.06
C PHE A 128 -29.07 -2.57 -8.89
N ASP A 129 -29.75 -2.29 -9.99
CA ASP A 129 -31.06 -1.62 -9.98
C ASP A 129 -32.19 -2.55 -9.46
N GLN A 130 -32.23 -3.79 -9.96
CA GLN A 130 -33.35 -4.70 -9.72
C GLN A 130 -33.16 -5.62 -8.51
N LYS A 131 -31.90 -6.12 -8.30
CA LYS A 131 -31.62 -6.99 -7.17
C LYS A 131 -31.14 -6.23 -5.95
N LYS A 132 -31.00 -4.89 -6.07
CA LYS A 132 -30.50 -4.05 -4.98
C LYS A 132 -29.15 -4.53 -4.43
N ALA A 133 -28.28 -4.99 -5.32
CA ALA A 133 -26.99 -5.52 -4.96
C ALA A 133 -25.90 -4.44 -4.94
N THR A 134 -25.03 -4.47 -3.94
CA THR A 134 -23.85 -3.63 -3.84
C THR A 134 -22.79 -4.10 -4.83
N ILE A 135 -22.19 -3.17 -5.54
CA ILE A 135 -20.99 -3.37 -6.36
C ILE A 135 -19.78 -3.08 -5.50
N GLN A 136 -18.93 -4.08 -5.32
CA GLN A 136 -17.61 -3.94 -4.69
C GLN A 136 -16.56 -3.99 -5.80
N PHE A 137 -15.87 -2.87 -6.03
CA PHE A 137 -14.83 -2.73 -7.05
C PHE A 137 -13.46 -2.79 -6.38
N HIS A 138 -12.67 -3.79 -6.75
CA HIS A 138 -11.36 -4.03 -6.17
C HIS A 138 -10.27 -3.23 -6.88
N GLN A 139 -9.34 -2.70 -6.10
CA GLN A 139 -8.13 -2.03 -6.59
C GLN A 139 -8.43 -0.93 -7.63
N PRO A 140 -9.29 0.06 -7.32
CA PRO A 140 -9.66 1.13 -8.25
C PRO A 140 -8.47 1.99 -8.69
N GLN A 141 -7.38 2.04 -7.92
CA GLN A 141 -6.15 2.74 -8.28
C GLN A 141 -5.53 2.22 -9.59
N ARG A 142 -5.82 0.99 -9.99
CA ARG A 142 -5.38 0.46 -11.29
C ARG A 142 -5.96 1.20 -12.49
N PHE A 143 -7.05 1.95 -12.29
CA PHE A 143 -7.83 2.62 -13.32
C PHE A 143 -8.01 4.11 -13.08
N LYS A 144 -7.73 4.59 -11.88
CA LYS A 144 -7.91 5.99 -11.45
C LYS A 144 -6.59 6.54 -10.92
N GLU A 145 -5.98 7.42 -11.71
CA GLU A 145 -4.67 8.01 -11.42
C GLU A 145 -4.62 8.75 -10.08
N GLU A 146 -5.68 9.49 -9.73
CA GLU A 146 -5.73 10.22 -8.46
C GLU A 146 -5.75 9.25 -7.25
N LEU A 147 -6.45 8.11 -7.35
CA LEU A 147 -6.40 7.07 -6.30
C LEU A 147 -5.01 6.42 -6.23
N TRP A 148 -4.34 6.26 -7.37
CA TRP A 148 -2.95 5.78 -7.38
C TRP A 148 -2.03 6.75 -6.64
N LYS A 149 -2.10 8.06 -6.93
CA LYS A 149 -1.29 9.08 -6.25
C LYS A 149 -1.51 9.09 -4.75
N ILE A 150 -2.78 9.06 -4.33
CA ILE A 150 -3.13 9.00 -2.90
C ILE A 150 -2.51 7.75 -2.26
N GLN A 151 -2.72 6.60 -2.87
CA GLN A 151 -2.33 5.31 -2.30
C GLN A 151 -0.81 5.15 -2.25
N GLU A 152 -0.10 5.53 -3.31
CA GLU A 152 1.37 5.52 -3.38
C GLU A 152 1.99 6.39 -2.29
N LYS A 153 1.47 7.62 -2.09
CA LYS A 153 1.94 8.51 -1.02
C LYS A 153 1.62 7.97 0.38
N LEU A 154 0.48 7.31 0.57
CA LEU A 154 0.15 6.69 1.84
C LEU A 154 1.04 5.48 2.13
N GLU A 155 1.45 4.70 1.12
CA GLU A 155 2.45 3.65 1.28
C GLU A 155 3.81 4.20 1.73
N CYS A 156 4.24 5.34 1.15
CA CYS A 156 5.43 6.03 1.61
C CYS A 156 5.29 6.52 3.06
N TYR A 157 4.12 7.08 3.40
CA TYR A 157 3.86 7.63 4.73
C TYR A 157 3.85 6.56 5.83
N PHE A 158 3.12 5.47 5.59
CA PHE A 158 2.96 4.39 6.58
C PHE A 158 4.13 3.39 6.59
N GLY A 159 4.92 3.30 5.53
CA GLY A 159 5.90 2.23 5.37
C GLY A 159 5.25 0.84 5.34
N SER A 160 4.01 0.75 4.88
CA SER A 160 3.18 -0.46 4.81
C SER A 160 2.34 -0.45 3.54
N LEU A 161 1.97 -1.62 3.05
CA LEU A 161 1.09 -1.74 1.89
C LEU A 161 -0.26 -1.08 2.17
N VAL A 162 -0.81 -0.42 1.16
CA VAL A 162 -2.11 0.22 1.19
C VAL A 162 -3.01 -0.39 0.12
N GLY A 163 -4.19 -0.84 0.53
CA GLY A 163 -5.22 -1.35 -0.37
C GLY A 163 -6.37 -0.37 -0.55
N SER A 164 -7.16 -0.52 -1.61
CA SER A 164 -8.42 0.19 -1.72
C SER A 164 -9.50 -0.61 -2.42
N ASN A 165 -10.75 -0.36 -2.00
CA ASN A 165 -11.96 -0.89 -2.61
C ASN A 165 -13.01 0.20 -2.71
N VAL A 166 -13.78 0.23 -3.81
CA VAL A 166 -14.94 1.09 -3.94
C VAL A 166 -16.22 0.27 -3.73
N TYR A 167 -17.13 0.80 -2.95
CA TYR A 167 -18.45 0.21 -2.72
C TYR A 167 -19.52 1.15 -3.23
N ILE A 168 -20.37 0.65 -4.13
CA ILE A 168 -21.54 1.36 -4.65
C ILE A 168 -22.78 0.59 -4.23
N THR A 169 -23.57 1.18 -3.35
CA THR A 169 -24.71 0.52 -2.71
C THR A 169 -26.01 1.23 -3.10
N PRO A 170 -27.01 0.52 -3.66
CA PRO A 170 -28.30 1.10 -3.98
C PRO A 170 -29.09 1.50 -2.74
N GLN A 171 -30.13 2.30 -2.95
CA GLN A 171 -31.10 2.70 -1.92
C GLN A 171 -31.63 1.50 -1.14
N GLU A 172 -31.79 1.66 0.17
CA GLU A 172 -32.35 0.66 1.10
C GLU A 172 -31.64 -0.69 1.00
N SER A 173 -30.31 -0.66 0.81
CA SER A 173 -29.52 -1.85 0.62
C SER A 173 -28.26 -1.84 1.48
N GLN A 174 -27.83 -3.04 1.83
CA GLN A 174 -26.59 -3.32 2.54
C GLN A 174 -25.85 -4.43 1.80
N GLY A 175 -24.55 -4.24 1.55
CA GLY A 175 -23.72 -5.22 0.82
C GLY A 175 -23.19 -6.33 1.71
N LEU A 176 -22.69 -5.97 2.88
CA LEU A 176 -22.00 -6.85 3.82
C LEU A 176 -22.74 -6.91 5.17
N PRO A 177 -22.82 -8.08 5.83
CA PRO A 177 -23.30 -8.19 7.20
C PRO A 177 -22.35 -7.47 8.16
N PRO A 178 -22.70 -7.36 9.47
CA PRO A 178 -21.75 -6.90 10.48
C PRO A 178 -20.48 -7.73 10.44
N HIS A 179 -19.32 -7.06 10.42
CA HIS A 179 -18.00 -7.69 10.35
C HIS A 179 -16.95 -6.77 10.91
N TYR A 180 -15.75 -7.32 11.11
CA TYR A 180 -14.56 -6.54 11.35
C TYR A 180 -13.42 -6.99 10.43
N ASP A 181 -12.53 -6.05 10.16
CA ASP A 181 -11.36 -6.27 9.30
C ASP A 181 -10.08 -6.40 10.13
N ASP A 182 -9.07 -6.99 9.52
CA ASP A 182 -7.70 -7.14 10.03
C ASP A 182 -6.76 -6.01 9.59
N VAL A 183 -7.33 -4.89 9.18
CA VAL A 183 -6.64 -3.70 8.67
C VAL A 183 -7.15 -2.42 9.33
N GLU A 184 -6.31 -1.39 9.37
CA GLU A 184 -6.72 -0.01 9.67
C GLU A 184 -7.51 0.55 8.49
N VAL A 185 -8.66 1.16 8.74
CA VAL A 185 -9.63 1.53 7.70
C VAL A 185 -9.87 3.03 7.67
N PHE A 186 -9.74 3.61 6.48
CA PHE A 186 -10.18 4.97 6.16
C PHE A 186 -11.27 4.92 5.10
N ILE A 187 -12.43 5.52 5.38
CA ILE A 187 -13.55 5.62 4.47
C ILE A 187 -13.63 7.05 3.97
N LEU A 188 -13.61 7.24 2.65
CA LEU A 188 -13.88 8.51 2.00
C LEU A 188 -15.25 8.42 1.33
N GLN A 189 -16.22 9.22 1.75
CA GLN A 189 -17.53 9.26 1.13
C GLN A 189 -17.50 10.08 -0.15
N LEU A 190 -17.87 9.46 -1.29
CA LEU A 190 -17.75 10.06 -2.62
C LEU A 190 -19.10 10.58 -3.14
N GLU A 191 -20.13 9.74 -3.22
CA GLU A 191 -21.44 10.08 -3.76
C GLU A 191 -22.55 9.63 -2.80
N GLY A 192 -23.64 10.40 -2.76
CA GLY A 192 -24.79 10.08 -1.90
C GLY A 192 -24.43 10.04 -0.42
N GLU A 193 -25.32 9.49 0.39
CA GLU A 193 -25.17 9.40 1.83
C GLU A 193 -25.13 7.94 2.28
N LYS A 194 -24.28 7.62 3.26
CA LYS A 194 -24.11 6.28 3.80
C LYS A 194 -24.32 6.29 5.30
N HIS A 195 -25.22 5.45 5.79
CA HIS A 195 -25.48 5.24 7.20
C HIS A 195 -24.50 4.19 7.75
N TRP A 196 -23.73 4.55 8.76
CA TRP A 196 -22.72 3.71 9.40
C TRP A 196 -23.06 3.45 10.85
N ARG A 197 -22.91 2.20 11.27
CA ARG A 197 -23.01 1.75 12.65
C ARG A 197 -21.73 1.05 13.04
N LEU A 198 -21.05 1.56 14.08
CA LEU A 198 -19.84 0.95 14.62
C LEU A 198 -20.16 0.37 16.00
N TYR A 199 -19.54 -0.74 16.30
CA TYR A 199 -19.74 -1.49 17.54
C TYR A 199 -18.42 -1.70 18.26
N LYS A 200 -18.48 -2.07 19.53
CA LYS A 200 -17.30 -2.37 20.33
C LYS A 200 -16.59 -3.59 19.76
N PRO A 201 -15.26 -3.55 19.55
CA PRO A 201 -14.50 -4.71 19.09
C PRO A 201 -14.58 -5.85 20.13
N MET A 202 -14.88 -7.06 19.65
CA MET A 202 -14.75 -8.29 20.45
C MET A 202 -13.30 -8.79 20.44
N VAL A 203 -12.58 -8.56 19.34
CA VAL A 203 -11.15 -8.85 19.19
C VAL A 203 -10.45 -7.53 18.83
N PRO A 204 -9.94 -6.79 19.85
CA PRO A 204 -9.18 -5.57 19.58
C PRO A 204 -7.94 -5.87 18.74
N LEU A 205 -7.64 -4.98 17.77
CA LEU A 205 -6.51 -5.11 16.87
C LEU A 205 -6.44 -6.49 16.19
N ALA A 206 -7.59 -6.93 15.65
CA ALA A 206 -7.77 -8.23 15.02
C ALA A 206 -6.73 -8.47 13.91
N ARG A 207 -6.29 -9.72 13.80
CA ARG A 207 -5.36 -10.20 12.77
C ARG A 207 -6.04 -11.04 11.69
N GLU A 208 -7.34 -11.21 11.78
CA GLU A 208 -8.16 -11.97 10.83
C GLU A 208 -9.48 -11.26 10.61
N TYR A 209 -9.98 -11.31 9.38
CA TYR A 209 -11.34 -10.86 9.04
C TYR A 209 -12.37 -11.82 9.64
N ASN A 210 -13.46 -11.30 10.20
CA ASN A 210 -14.58 -12.15 10.62
C ASN A 210 -15.92 -11.46 10.48
N VAL A 211 -16.96 -12.25 10.20
CA VAL A 211 -18.37 -11.84 10.16
C VAL A 211 -19.02 -12.16 11.51
N GLU A 212 -19.74 -11.19 12.05
CA GLU A 212 -20.44 -11.33 13.32
C GLU A 212 -21.96 -11.32 13.14
N SER A 213 -22.64 -12.01 14.04
CA SER A 213 -24.10 -12.02 14.06
C SER A 213 -24.67 -10.86 14.89
N GLU A 214 -25.81 -10.31 14.47
CA GLU A 214 -26.42 -9.14 15.11
C GLU A 214 -26.76 -9.37 16.59
N ASP A 215 -27.09 -10.58 16.99
CA ASP A 215 -27.38 -10.97 18.37
C ASP A 215 -26.17 -10.93 19.31
N ARG A 216 -24.95 -10.93 18.74
CA ARG A 216 -23.70 -10.94 19.52
C ARG A 216 -23.04 -9.58 19.66
N ILE A 217 -23.28 -8.68 18.72
CA ILE A 217 -22.54 -7.39 18.65
C ILE A 217 -23.09 -6.29 19.56
N GLY A 218 -24.28 -6.48 20.12
CA GLY A 218 -24.94 -5.51 21.00
C GLY A 218 -25.40 -4.24 20.30
N ASN A 219 -25.48 -3.13 21.04
CA ASN A 219 -25.90 -1.83 20.50
C ASN A 219 -24.71 -1.11 19.85
N PRO A 220 -24.96 -0.31 18.79
CA PRO A 220 -23.92 0.53 18.20
C PRO A 220 -23.32 1.49 19.23
N THR A 221 -22.00 1.61 19.23
CA THR A 221 -21.30 2.64 20.02
C THR A 221 -21.27 3.99 19.31
N HIS A 222 -21.34 3.95 17.97
CA HIS A 222 -21.42 5.14 17.11
C HIS A 222 -22.38 4.86 15.96
N GLU A 223 -23.25 5.84 15.69
CA GLU A 223 -24.19 5.78 14.58
C GLU A 223 -24.26 7.16 13.92
N PHE A 224 -24.06 7.19 12.60
CA PHE A 224 -24.02 8.46 11.87
C PHE A 224 -24.16 8.25 10.37
N ILE A 225 -24.48 9.32 9.65
CA ILE A 225 -24.53 9.37 8.20
C ILE A 225 -23.28 10.11 7.70
N LEU A 226 -22.54 9.50 6.78
CA LEU A 226 -21.49 10.14 6.01
C LEU A 226 -22.05 10.81 4.77
N LYS A 227 -21.54 12.01 4.45
CA LYS A 227 -21.84 12.81 3.27
C LYS A 227 -20.61 12.98 2.40
N PRO A 228 -20.75 13.30 1.09
CA PRO A 228 -19.60 13.54 0.23
C PRO A 228 -18.61 14.56 0.84
N GLY A 229 -17.32 14.18 0.90
CA GLY A 229 -16.26 14.94 1.55
C GLY A 229 -15.95 14.52 2.99
N ASP A 230 -16.83 13.77 3.66
CA ASP A 230 -16.56 13.24 5.00
C ASP A 230 -15.51 12.11 4.94
N LEU A 231 -14.74 12.02 6.04
CA LEU A 231 -13.80 10.92 6.29
C LEU A 231 -14.17 10.24 7.61
N LEU A 232 -14.14 8.91 7.58
CA LEU A 232 -14.25 8.07 8.77
C LEU A 232 -13.02 7.16 8.84
N TYR A 233 -12.38 7.15 9.99
CA TYR A 233 -11.34 6.17 10.35
C TYR A 233 -11.85 5.29 11.48
N PHE A 234 -11.52 4.00 11.46
CA PHE A 234 -11.65 3.10 12.61
C PHE A 234 -10.55 2.04 12.62
N PRO A 235 -10.09 1.63 13.83
CA PRO A 235 -9.07 0.61 13.98
C PRO A 235 -9.55 -0.77 13.53
N ARG A 236 -8.60 -1.62 13.15
CA ARG A 236 -8.85 -3.05 12.90
C ARG A 236 -9.51 -3.71 14.11
N GLY A 237 -10.39 -4.66 13.85
CA GLY A 237 -11.22 -5.31 14.87
C GLY A 237 -12.49 -4.53 15.25
N THR A 238 -12.66 -3.27 14.79
CA THR A 238 -13.90 -2.52 15.00
C THR A 238 -15.01 -3.17 14.18
N ILE A 239 -16.04 -3.69 14.87
CA ILE A 239 -17.19 -4.26 14.20
C ILE A 239 -18.00 -3.14 13.57
N HIS A 240 -18.37 -3.30 12.30
CA HIS A 240 -19.08 -2.28 11.56
C HIS A 240 -20.06 -2.86 10.54
N GLN A 241 -21.06 -2.08 10.21
CA GLN A 241 -21.96 -2.31 9.10
C GLN A 241 -22.48 -0.98 8.56
N ALA A 242 -22.89 -0.97 7.29
CA ALA A 242 -23.38 0.24 6.64
C ALA A 242 -24.42 -0.06 5.55
N ASP A 243 -25.41 0.81 5.45
CA ASP A 243 -26.47 0.77 4.46
C ASP A 243 -26.69 2.13 3.82
N THR A 244 -27.38 2.14 2.67
CA THR A 244 -27.80 3.38 2.00
C THR A 244 -29.21 3.70 2.44
N PRO A 245 -29.49 4.84 3.08
CA PRO A 245 -30.79 5.17 3.65
C PRO A 245 -31.88 5.40 2.57
N LEU A 246 -33.12 5.37 3.02
CA LEU A 246 -34.29 5.74 2.21
C LEU A 246 -34.15 7.20 1.74
N GLY A 247 -34.54 7.45 0.48
CA GLY A 247 -34.47 8.78 -0.15
C GLY A 247 -33.13 9.09 -0.84
N ILE A 248 -32.10 8.28 -0.63
CA ILE A 248 -30.81 8.37 -1.29
C ILE A 248 -30.74 7.29 -2.37
N SER A 249 -30.68 7.66 -3.65
CA SER A 249 -30.73 6.73 -4.79
C SER A 249 -29.64 5.65 -4.71
N TYR A 250 -28.45 6.05 -4.31
CA TYR A 250 -27.28 5.18 -4.06
C TYR A 250 -26.23 5.93 -3.27
N SER A 251 -25.28 5.21 -2.74
CA SER A 251 -24.09 5.78 -2.11
C SER A 251 -22.82 5.12 -2.63
N THR A 252 -21.77 5.93 -2.85
CA THR A 252 -20.44 5.47 -3.23
C THR A 252 -19.43 5.92 -2.20
N HIS A 253 -18.61 4.98 -1.70
CA HIS A 253 -17.44 5.31 -0.89
C HIS A 253 -16.24 4.49 -1.34
N VAL A 254 -15.04 5.03 -1.12
CA VAL A 254 -13.79 4.28 -1.20
C VAL A 254 -13.31 3.95 0.21
N THR A 255 -12.97 2.68 0.41
CA THR A 255 -12.25 2.19 1.58
C THR A 255 -10.78 2.16 1.24
N ILE A 256 -9.95 2.81 2.02
CA ILE A 256 -8.48 2.73 1.98
C ILE A 256 -8.06 1.99 3.23
N SER A 257 -7.26 0.94 3.08
CA SER A 257 -6.84 0.04 4.17
C SER A 257 -5.33 -0.11 4.21
N THR A 258 -4.80 -0.27 5.43
CA THR A 258 -3.35 -0.45 5.63
C THR A 258 -3.07 -1.30 6.88
N TYR A 259 -1.82 -1.62 7.13
CA TYR A 259 -1.35 -2.38 8.30
C TYR A 259 -1.91 -3.79 8.43
N GLN A 260 -2.15 -4.47 7.31
CA GLN A 260 -2.38 -5.92 7.32
C GLN A 260 -1.05 -6.64 7.58
N ASN A 261 -1.05 -7.61 8.52
CA ASN A 261 0.15 -8.38 8.90
C ASN A 261 1.38 -7.48 9.23
N ASN A 262 1.14 -6.35 9.88
CA ASN A 262 2.19 -5.35 10.17
C ASN A 262 2.25 -5.02 11.68
N SER A 263 2.03 -6.03 12.52
CA SER A 263 2.08 -5.92 13.98
C SER A 263 3.48 -6.23 14.53
N TRP A 264 3.70 -5.89 15.82
CA TRP A 264 4.89 -6.33 16.54
C TRP A 264 5.06 -7.86 16.54
N GLY A 265 3.95 -8.61 16.54
CA GLY A 265 4.00 -10.08 16.43
C GLY A 265 4.54 -10.52 15.07
N ASP A 266 4.11 -9.88 13.99
CA ASP A 266 4.59 -10.18 12.63
C ASP A 266 6.08 -9.81 12.49
N PHE A 267 6.47 -8.65 13.04
CA PHE A 267 7.87 -8.22 13.04
C PHE A 267 8.78 -9.15 13.85
N LEU A 268 8.31 -9.67 14.98
CA LEU A 268 9.06 -10.69 15.75
C LEU A 268 9.20 -12.00 14.99
N LEU A 269 8.15 -12.43 14.28
CA LEU A 269 8.23 -13.65 13.43
C LEU A 269 9.23 -13.51 12.29
N ASP A 270 9.42 -12.30 11.76
CA ASP A 270 10.42 -12.01 10.73
C ASP A 270 11.85 -11.94 11.30
N THR A 271 12.03 -11.33 12.48
CA THR A 271 13.37 -10.98 12.99
C THR A 271 13.99 -12.03 13.91
N VAL A 272 13.17 -12.71 14.75
CA VAL A 272 13.68 -13.64 15.76
C VAL A 272 14.41 -14.86 15.16
N PRO A 273 13.99 -15.46 14.04
CA PRO A 273 14.72 -16.56 13.43
C PRO A 273 16.17 -16.19 13.09
N GLY A 274 16.38 -14.98 12.52
CA GLY A 274 17.71 -14.46 12.24
C GLY A 274 18.54 -14.22 13.50
N LEU A 275 17.91 -13.66 14.54
CA LEU A 275 18.54 -13.43 15.83
C LEU A 275 19.00 -14.78 16.46
N VAL A 276 18.14 -15.78 16.45
CA VAL A 276 18.49 -17.13 16.94
C VAL A 276 19.68 -17.70 16.18
N PHE A 277 19.67 -17.60 14.86
CA PHE A 277 20.74 -18.10 14.00
C PHE A 277 22.08 -17.42 14.29
N GLU A 278 22.11 -16.10 14.41
CA GLU A 278 23.34 -15.36 14.69
C GLU A 278 23.84 -15.63 16.12
N THR A 279 22.98 -15.59 17.13
CA THR A 279 23.34 -15.86 18.52
C THR A 279 23.86 -17.29 18.69
N ALA A 280 23.30 -18.26 17.95
CA ALA A 280 23.77 -19.64 18.02
C ALA A 280 25.21 -19.85 17.52
N LYS A 281 25.77 -18.93 16.71
CA LYS A 281 27.18 -18.99 16.31
C LYS A 281 28.11 -18.80 17.51
N GLU A 282 27.71 -17.98 18.46
CA GLU A 282 28.51 -17.56 19.62
C GLU A 282 28.10 -18.32 20.90
N ASP A 283 26.81 -18.63 21.09
CA ASP A 283 26.29 -19.26 22.29
C ASP A 283 26.10 -20.78 22.14
N VAL A 284 26.96 -21.54 22.82
CA VAL A 284 26.90 -23.02 22.85
C VAL A 284 25.57 -23.55 23.41
N ALA A 285 24.88 -22.79 24.28
CA ALA A 285 23.63 -23.23 24.86
C ALA A 285 22.49 -23.34 23.81
N LEU A 286 22.56 -22.53 22.75
CA LEU A 286 21.65 -22.58 21.60
C LEU A 286 22.04 -23.70 20.61
N ARG A 287 23.29 -24.18 20.63
CA ARG A 287 23.74 -25.30 19.79
C ARG A 287 23.56 -26.64 20.45
N ALA A 288 23.29 -26.67 21.76
CA ALA A 288 23.05 -27.90 22.49
C ALA A 288 21.83 -28.64 21.96
N SER A 289 21.92 -29.98 21.90
CA SER A 289 20.81 -30.82 21.44
C SER A 289 19.58 -30.66 22.34
N ILE A 290 18.41 -30.73 21.75
CA ILE A 290 17.15 -30.87 22.49
C ILE A 290 17.11 -32.21 23.19
N PRO A 291 16.39 -32.38 24.32
CA PRO A 291 16.27 -33.64 25.02
C PRO A 291 15.79 -34.76 24.11
N ARG A 292 16.34 -35.98 24.34
CA ARG A 292 15.91 -37.17 23.61
C ARG A 292 14.40 -37.38 23.78
N GLN A 293 13.70 -37.68 22.68
CA GLN A 293 12.26 -37.92 22.62
C GLN A 293 11.36 -36.66 22.87
N LEU A 294 11.91 -35.46 23.04
CA LEU A 294 11.10 -34.24 23.20
C LEU A 294 10.05 -34.09 22.09
N LEU A 295 10.42 -34.34 20.82
CA LEU A 295 9.52 -34.22 19.68
C LEU A 295 8.43 -35.32 19.63
N MET A 296 8.53 -36.35 20.47
CA MET A 296 7.54 -37.41 20.59
C MET A 296 6.57 -37.22 21.77
N GLN A 297 6.80 -36.18 22.57
CA GLN A 297 5.93 -35.81 23.70
C GLN A 297 4.74 -35.02 23.20
N VAL A 298 3.56 -35.24 23.74
CA VAL A 298 2.35 -34.47 23.47
C VAL A 298 2.42 -33.10 24.15
N ASP A 299 3.04 -33.04 25.33
CA ASP A 299 3.22 -31.81 26.10
C ASP A 299 4.72 -31.56 26.33
N ILE A 300 5.14 -30.31 26.09
CA ILE A 300 6.50 -29.82 26.27
C ILE A 300 6.65 -28.94 27.53
N ALA A 301 5.68 -28.95 28.44
CA ALA A 301 5.65 -28.11 29.65
C ALA A 301 6.96 -28.15 30.45
N ASP A 302 7.60 -29.33 30.56
CA ASP A 302 8.88 -29.50 31.25
C ASP A 302 10.03 -28.70 30.60
N SER A 303 9.92 -28.40 29.32
CA SER A 303 10.90 -27.62 28.58
C SER A 303 10.67 -26.08 28.68
N THR A 304 9.56 -25.65 29.27
CA THR A 304 9.19 -24.21 29.33
C THR A 304 10.23 -23.35 30.06
N LYS A 305 10.77 -23.87 31.18
CA LYS A 305 11.83 -23.18 31.94
C LYS A 305 13.10 -23.00 31.11
N LYS A 306 13.49 -24.04 30.35
CA LYS A 306 14.65 -23.96 29.45
C LYS A 306 14.43 -23.01 28.31
N LEU A 307 13.26 -23.08 27.66
CA LEU A 307 12.87 -22.13 26.59
C LEU A 307 12.86 -20.69 27.10
N SER A 308 12.24 -20.42 28.25
CA SER A 308 12.25 -19.11 28.87
C SER A 308 13.67 -18.59 29.16
N SER A 309 14.58 -19.45 29.62
CA SER A 309 15.98 -19.08 29.83
C SER A 309 16.69 -18.75 28.53
N LEU A 310 16.46 -19.50 27.45
CA LEU A 310 17.05 -19.24 26.14
C LEU A 310 16.51 -17.94 25.53
N LEU A 311 15.20 -17.66 25.67
CA LEU A 311 14.60 -16.42 25.22
C LEU A 311 15.18 -15.18 25.94
N ARG A 312 15.46 -15.27 27.26
CA ARG A 312 16.15 -14.19 27.98
C ARG A 312 17.56 -13.95 27.43
N ARG A 313 18.31 -15.02 27.13
CA ARG A 313 19.63 -14.89 26.51
C ARG A 313 19.57 -14.22 25.13
N LEU A 314 18.54 -14.52 24.33
CA LEU A 314 18.32 -13.83 23.06
C LEU A 314 17.99 -12.34 23.28
N ALA A 315 17.21 -12.02 24.30
CA ALA A 315 16.91 -10.64 24.67
C ALA A 315 18.17 -9.89 25.11
N ASP A 316 18.98 -10.50 25.99
CA ASP A 316 20.27 -9.94 26.42
C ASP A 316 21.22 -9.69 25.22
N HIS A 317 21.26 -10.63 24.28
CA HIS A 317 22.05 -10.48 23.06
C HIS A 317 21.51 -9.34 22.18
N LEU A 318 20.21 -9.20 22.07
CA LEU A 318 19.55 -8.14 21.29
C LEU A 318 19.84 -6.75 21.86
N GLU A 319 19.87 -6.58 23.18
CA GLU A 319 20.21 -5.30 23.83
C GLU A 319 21.66 -4.86 23.52
N ASN A 320 22.55 -5.82 23.28
CA ASN A 320 23.96 -5.58 23.01
C ASN A 320 24.29 -5.59 21.50
N THR A 321 23.32 -5.84 20.64
CA THR A 321 23.52 -5.92 19.18
C THR A 321 22.84 -4.78 18.48
N SER A 322 23.58 -4.06 17.61
CA SER A 322 23.02 -3.00 16.76
C SER A 322 22.43 -3.54 15.42
N ASP A 323 22.42 -4.83 15.22
CA ASP A 323 22.30 -5.46 13.90
C ASP A 323 21.05 -6.34 13.76
N LEU A 324 19.92 -5.93 14.35
CA LEU A 324 18.64 -6.60 14.12
C LEU A 324 18.21 -6.40 12.67
N ARG A 325 17.93 -7.51 11.96
CA ARG A 325 17.64 -7.50 10.53
C ARG A 325 16.24 -8.03 10.28
N SER A 326 15.39 -7.18 9.71
CA SER A 326 14.13 -7.60 9.09
C SER A 326 14.35 -7.63 7.59
N SER A 327 14.17 -8.79 6.97
CA SER A 327 14.40 -8.97 5.53
C SER A 327 13.12 -9.27 4.76
N ASP A 328 12.29 -10.18 5.26
CA ASP A 328 11.13 -10.67 4.51
C ASP A 328 9.98 -9.63 4.50
N MET A 329 9.68 -8.98 5.62
CA MET A 329 8.70 -7.89 5.66
C MET A 329 9.13 -6.71 4.78
N LYS A 330 10.42 -6.34 4.78
CA LYS A 330 10.95 -5.27 3.91
C LYS A 330 10.82 -5.63 2.43
N LYS A 331 11.15 -6.86 2.06
CA LYS A 331 11.01 -7.35 0.69
C LYS A 331 9.56 -7.37 0.27
N ASP A 332 8.68 -7.94 1.09
CA ASP A 332 7.25 -8.01 0.80
C ASP A 332 6.69 -6.60 0.54
N PHE A 333 7.01 -5.65 1.40
CA PHE A 333 6.60 -4.25 1.22
C PHE A 333 7.11 -3.67 -0.10
N ILE A 334 8.42 -3.71 -0.36
CA ILE A 334 9.01 -3.09 -1.56
C ILE A 334 8.54 -3.75 -2.85
N MET A 335 8.36 -5.06 -2.86
CA MET A 335 7.96 -5.81 -4.06
C MET A 335 6.49 -5.63 -4.41
N ASN A 336 5.64 -5.39 -3.43
CA ASN A 336 4.18 -5.35 -3.61
C ASN A 336 3.60 -3.93 -3.57
N ARG A 337 4.37 -2.92 -3.16
CA ARG A 337 3.91 -1.53 -3.15
C ARG A 337 3.78 -0.94 -4.55
N LEU A 338 3.02 0.15 -4.65
CA LEU A 338 2.87 0.90 -5.88
C LEU A 338 4.19 1.59 -6.27
N PRO A 339 4.58 1.57 -7.55
CA PRO A 339 5.71 2.36 -8.02
C PRO A 339 5.41 3.86 -7.96
N PRO A 340 6.45 4.73 -8.01
CA PRO A 340 6.29 6.18 -8.03
C PRO A 340 5.35 6.63 -9.13
N CYS A 341 4.48 7.59 -8.84
CA CYS A 341 3.62 8.22 -9.84
C CYS A 341 4.41 9.31 -10.59
N LEU A 342 4.89 9.00 -11.77
CA LEU A 342 5.75 9.89 -12.57
C LEU A 342 4.99 10.84 -13.50
N GLY A 343 3.65 10.79 -13.52
CA GLY A 343 2.81 11.53 -14.46
C GLY A 343 2.76 10.92 -15.86
N CYS A 344 1.86 11.44 -16.70
CA CYS A 344 1.58 10.87 -18.03
C CYS A 344 2.67 11.13 -19.08
N ASP A 345 3.65 12.00 -18.78
CA ASP A 345 4.63 12.49 -19.77
C ASP A 345 5.97 11.71 -19.73
N SER A 346 6.15 10.77 -18.80
CA SER A 346 7.38 9.98 -18.71
C SER A 346 7.18 8.59 -19.32
N ASP A 347 7.49 8.45 -20.59
CA ASP A 347 7.38 7.16 -21.32
C ASP A 347 8.39 6.08 -20.86
N ALA A 348 9.42 6.44 -20.11
CA ALA A 348 10.35 5.50 -19.47
C ALA A 348 11.16 6.20 -18.38
N LEU A 349 11.48 5.50 -17.29
CA LEU A 349 12.57 5.91 -16.42
C LEU A 349 13.87 5.73 -17.21
N THR A 350 14.47 6.86 -17.53
CA THR A 350 15.86 6.90 -18.00
C THR A 350 16.74 7.34 -16.86
N PRO A 351 17.95 6.79 -16.73
CA PRO A 351 18.89 7.24 -15.72
C PRO A 351 19.10 8.75 -15.79
N GLY A 352 18.91 9.44 -14.64
CA GLY A 352 18.96 10.91 -14.58
C GLY A 352 20.40 11.44 -14.65
N GLY A 353 20.61 12.51 -15.44
CA GLY A 353 21.90 13.15 -15.59
C GLY A 353 22.87 12.42 -16.53
N LYS A 354 24.15 12.70 -16.34
CA LYS A 354 25.26 12.07 -17.11
C LYS A 354 25.71 10.78 -16.42
N LEU A 355 26.47 9.96 -17.17
CA LEU A 355 27.11 8.77 -16.60
C LEU A 355 27.94 9.13 -15.37
N PRO A 356 27.77 8.47 -14.22
CA PRO A 356 28.51 8.77 -13.01
C PRO A 356 30.01 8.49 -13.17
N LYS A 357 30.84 9.38 -12.67
CA LYS A 357 32.29 9.29 -12.57
C LYS A 357 32.73 9.64 -11.14
N ILE A 358 34.02 9.43 -10.83
CA ILE A 358 34.54 9.66 -9.50
C ILE A 358 34.30 11.09 -8.97
N ASP A 359 34.30 12.09 -9.84
CA ASP A 359 34.04 13.49 -9.46
C ASP A 359 32.57 13.89 -9.52
N SER A 360 31.68 12.96 -9.82
CA SER A 360 30.24 13.21 -9.91
C SER A 360 29.62 13.40 -8.53
N LYS A 361 28.61 14.30 -8.47
CA LYS A 361 27.68 14.40 -7.36
C LYS A 361 26.44 13.59 -7.68
N ILE A 362 26.02 12.74 -6.76
CA ILE A 362 24.86 11.86 -6.92
C ILE A 362 23.80 12.15 -5.85
N ARG A 363 22.56 11.95 -6.23
CA ARG A 363 21.40 12.04 -5.35
C ARG A 363 20.54 10.79 -5.51
N LEU A 364 20.09 10.21 -4.39
CA LEU A 364 19.15 9.09 -4.40
C LEU A 364 17.79 9.55 -4.94
N GLN A 365 17.29 8.85 -5.95
CA GLN A 365 15.93 8.99 -6.46
C GLN A 365 15.02 8.00 -5.75
N PHE A 366 13.76 8.36 -5.60
CA PHE A 366 12.72 7.45 -5.07
C PHE A 366 13.13 6.71 -3.78
N ARG A 367 13.70 7.45 -2.83
CA ARG A 367 14.20 6.91 -1.55
C ARG A 367 13.20 5.97 -0.87
N ASP A 368 11.91 6.34 -0.88
CA ASP A 368 10.86 5.56 -0.23
C ASP A 368 10.48 4.28 -1.01
N HIS A 369 11.05 4.08 -2.21
CA HIS A 369 10.77 2.94 -3.08
C HIS A 369 11.95 1.96 -3.20
N ALA A 370 12.94 2.09 -2.35
CA ALA A 370 14.09 1.19 -2.33
C ALA A 370 14.50 0.85 -0.89
N VAL A 371 14.90 -0.39 -0.64
CA VAL A 371 15.39 -0.85 0.67
C VAL A 371 16.69 -1.63 0.53
N ILE A 372 17.49 -1.59 1.59
CA ILE A 372 18.71 -2.38 1.73
C ILE A 372 18.40 -3.56 2.65
N THR A 373 18.69 -4.79 2.20
CA THR A 373 18.62 -5.99 3.02
C THR A 373 19.96 -6.72 3.04
N VAL A 374 20.25 -7.43 4.10
CA VAL A 374 21.45 -8.28 4.21
C VAL A 374 21.00 -9.71 4.37
N GLU A 375 21.39 -10.59 3.47
CA GLU A 375 20.89 -11.96 3.39
C GLU A 375 22.04 -12.96 3.30
N PRO A 376 21.82 -14.22 3.76
CA PRO A 376 22.76 -15.31 3.52
C PRO A 376 22.90 -15.57 2.03
N ASP A 377 24.12 -15.80 1.56
CA ASP A 377 24.39 -16.19 0.19
C ASP A 377 23.92 -17.64 -0.05
N GLN A 378 22.90 -17.80 -0.89
CA GLN A 378 22.32 -19.12 -1.20
C GLN A 378 23.12 -19.91 -2.24
N GLU A 379 24.05 -19.29 -2.97
CA GLU A 379 24.76 -19.96 -4.07
C GLU A 379 25.93 -20.86 -3.62
N ASN A 380 26.35 -20.77 -2.36
CA ASN A 380 27.46 -21.59 -1.85
C ASN A 380 26.98 -22.61 -0.82
N SER A 381 26.48 -23.75 -1.32
CA SER A 381 25.89 -24.82 -0.51
C SER A 381 26.89 -25.68 0.30
N VAL A 382 28.18 -25.41 0.34
CA VAL A 382 29.14 -26.35 0.97
C VAL A 382 30.13 -25.75 1.97
N SER A 383 30.35 -24.45 2.06
CA SER A 383 31.15 -23.94 3.18
C SER A 383 31.09 -22.42 3.34
N ARG A 384 30.60 -21.98 4.49
CA ARG A 384 30.53 -20.60 4.97
C ARG A 384 29.55 -19.70 4.18
N MET A 385 28.30 -19.66 4.64
CA MET A 385 27.33 -18.61 4.26
C MET A 385 27.97 -17.24 4.50
N LYS A 386 28.38 -16.58 3.42
CA LYS A 386 28.78 -15.17 3.48
C LYS A 386 27.52 -14.32 3.31
N PRO A 387 27.27 -13.34 4.18
CA PRO A 387 26.15 -12.45 3.98
C PRO A 387 26.36 -11.63 2.70
N SER A 388 25.33 -11.54 1.89
CA SER A 388 25.29 -10.66 0.71
C SER A 388 24.31 -9.53 0.96
N LEU A 389 24.62 -8.37 0.40
CA LEU A 389 23.82 -7.16 0.51
C LEU A 389 22.97 -7.02 -0.74
N TYR A 390 21.69 -6.76 -0.58
CA TYR A 390 20.78 -6.52 -1.69
C TYR A 390 20.14 -5.15 -1.58
N VAL A 391 20.03 -4.47 -2.71
CA VAL A 391 19.24 -3.26 -2.86
C VAL A 391 18.03 -3.62 -3.73
N TRP A 392 16.86 -3.51 -3.15
CA TRP A 392 15.60 -3.80 -3.81
C TRP A 392 14.92 -2.49 -4.19
N GLY A 393 14.43 -2.39 -5.40
CA GLY A 393 13.62 -1.27 -5.88
C GLY A 393 12.27 -1.76 -6.37
N GLY A 394 11.21 -1.00 -6.14
CA GLY A 394 9.93 -1.23 -6.78
C GLY A 394 10.11 -1.20 -8.31
N SER A 395 9.68 -2.25 -9.03
CA SER A 395 9.90 -2.31 -10.47
C SER A 395 9.17 -1.18 -11.18
N VAL A 396 9.93 -0.28 -11.77
CA VAL A 396 9.41 0.71 -12.70
C VAL A 396 9.35 0.07 -14.07
N GLY A 397 8.18 -0.09 -14.61
CA GLY A 397 8.02 -0.72 -15.88
C GLY A 397 8.09 0.22 -17.05
N VAL A 398 8.61 -0.30 -18.11
CA VAL A 398 8.63 0.30 -19.45
C VAL A 398 7.32 -0.01 -20.19
N GLY A 399 6.62 1.02 -20.65
CA GLY A 399 5.46 0.91 -21.53
C GLY A 399 4.10 0.97 -20.82
N GLY A 400 3.36 2.01 -21.13
CA GLY A 400 2.06 2.36 -20.55
C GLY A 400 1.07 1.21 -20.43
N ARG A 401 0.57 1.02 -19.25
CA ARG A 401 -0.37 0.04 -18.70
C ARG A 401 0.30 -1.20 -18.14
N ARG A 402 0.77 -1.07 -16.91
CA ARG A 402 1.12 -2.25 -16.14
C ARG A 402 -0.10 -2.83 -15.46
N VAL A 403 -0.34 -4.04 -15.81
CA VAL A 403 -1.21 -4.95 -15.06
C VAL A 403 -0.37 -5.54 -13.95
N TRP A 404 -0.46 -4.97 -12.74
CA TRP A 404 -0.04 -5.66 -11.54
C TRP A 404 -1.06 -6.73 -11.24
N THR A 405 -0.67 -7.96 -11.40
CA THR A 405 -1.44 -9.09 -10.89
C THR A 405 -1.12 -9.20 -9.41
N LEU A 406 -1.82 -8.45 -8.57
CA LEU A 406 -1.91 -8.79 -7.16
C LEU A 406 -2.71 -10.08 -7.09
N HIS A 407 -2.02 -11.18 -6.83
CA HIS A 407 -2.65 -12.40 -6.41
C HIS A 407 -3.18 -12.21 -4.99
N LEU A 408 -4.45 -11.84 -4.87
CA LEU A 408 -5.22 -12.25 -3.72
C LEU A 408 -5.44 -13.75 -3.89
N THR A 409 -4.54 -14.55 -3.36
CA THR A 409 -4.68 -15.99 -3.32
C THR A 409 -5.46 -16.39 -2.08
N GLU A 410 -6.75 -16.67 -2.25
CA GLU A 410 -7.25 -17.92 -1.70
C GLU A 410 -6.68 -19.03 -2.61
N GLY A 411 -5.67 -19.76 -2.13
CA GLY A 411 -5.15 -20.97 -2.76
C GLY A 411 -3.85 -20.77 -3.56
N ASN A 412 -2.82 -21.44 -3.07
CA ASN A 412 -1.51 -21.69 -3.64
C ASN A 412 -1.45 -21.69 -5.19
N PHE A 413 -0.87 -20.64 -5.76
CA PHE A 413 -0.22 -20.71 -7.06
C PHE A 413 0.97 -19.75 -7.08
N PHE A 414 2.12 -20.24 -6.69
CA PHE A 414 3.40 -19.63 -7.04
C PHE A 414 3.62 -19.79 -8.54
N SER A 415 3.59 -18.68 -9.27
CA SER A 415 4.13 -18.66 -10.64
C SER A 415 5.67 -18.54 -10.56
N PRO A 416 6.44 -19.44 -11.16
CA PRO A 416 7.91 -19.46 -11.05
C PRO A 416 8.64 -18.40 -11.89
N LEU A 417 8.00 -17.34 -12.36
CA LEU A 417 8.54 -16.42 -13.37
C LEU A 417 8.64 -14.96 -12.98
N GLN A 418 8.48 -14.59 -11.69
CA GLN A 418 8.91 -13.28 -11.22
C GLN A 418 10.33 -13.40 -10.66
N GLN A 419 11.32 -13.20 -11.52
CA GLN A 419 12.67 -12.93 -11.10
C GLN A 419 12.64 -11.63 -10.29
N THR A 420 12.92 -11.75 -8.99
CA THR A 420 13.11 -10.63 -8.09
C THR A 420 14.38 -9.90 -8.52
N HIS A 421 14.22 -8.72 -9.11
CA HIS A 421 15.35 -7.91 -9.55
C HIS A 421 15.84 -7.04 -8.39
N GLY A 422 16.82 -7.53 -7.64
CA GLY A 422 17.58 -6.75 -6.68
C GLY A 422 19.04 -6.64 -7.12
N LEU A 423 19.67 -5.50 -6.91
CA LEU A 423 21.12 -5.35 -7.06
C LEU A 423 21.82 -6.03 -5.89
N ARG A 424 22.83 -6.83 -6.17
CA ARG A 424 23.61 -7.55 -5.17
C ARG A 424 25.01 -6.97 -5.04
N PHE A 425 25.42 -6.71 -3.81
CA PHE A 425 26.74 -6.19 -3.50
C PHE A 425 27.44 -6.99 -2.40
N PRO A 426 28.79 -6.99 -2.33
CA PRO A 426 29.52 -7.47 -1.18
C PRO A 426 29.15 -6.71 0.09
N LEU A 427 29.22 -7.34 1.26
CA LEU A 427 28.90 -6.69 2.54
C LEU A 427 29.76 -5.46 2.82
N SER A 428 30.99 -5.39 2.28
CA SER A 428 31.88 -4.23 2.37
C SER A 428 31.29 -2.92 1.78
N TYR A 429 30.25 -3.03 0.95
CA TYR A 429 29.55 -1.87 0.36
C TYR A 429 28.47 -1.26 1.28
N LEU A 430 28.19 -1.89 2.43
CA LEU A 430 27.08 -1.50 3.31
C LEU A 430 27.19 -0.05 3.79
N ASP A 431 28.38 0.38 4.20
CA ASP A 431 28.59 1.73 4.73
C ASP A 431 28.47 2.79 3.63
N ALA A 432 28.94 2.52 2.41
CA ALA A 432 28.77 3.40 1.27
C ALA A 432 27.29 3.52 0.87
N LEU A 433 26.54 2.42 0.90
CA LEU A 433 25.09 2.44 0.64
C LEU A 433 24.35 3.20 1.75
N LYS A 434 24.64 2.97 3.02
CA LYS A 434 24.06 3.74 4.13
C LYS A 434 24.36 5.24 3.97
N GLN A 435 25.57 5.62 3.52
CA GLN A 435 25.95 7.00 3.25
C GLN A 435 25.06 7.62 2.15
N ILE A 436 24.83 6.92 1.04
CA ILE A 436 23.95 7.38 -0.04
C ILE A 436 22.49 7.55 0.48
N TRP A 437 22.02 6.60 1.29
CA TRP A 437 20.66 6.64 1.85
C TRP A 437 20.43 7.73 2.90
N SER A 438 21.46 8.07 3.68
CA SER A 438 21.37 9.08 4.75
C SER A 438 21.58 10.52 4.27
N SER A 439 22.17 10.72 3.10
CA SER A 439 22.57 12.03 2.59
C SER A 439 21.60 12.52 1.49
N SER A 440 21.44 13.83 1.37
CA SER A 440 20.69 14.44 0.27
C SER A 440 21.48 14.44 -1.05
N ILE A 441 22.79 14.67 -0.96
CA ILE A 441 23.74 14.66 -2.08
C ILE A 441 25.05 14.08 -1.56
N VAL A 442 25.71 13.23 -2.36
CA VAL A 442 27.01 12.61 -2.05
C VAL A 442 27.94 12.76 -3.24
N ASN A 443 29.23 13.05 -3.00
CA ASN A 443 30.25 12.92 -4.03
C ASN A 443 30.67 11.45 -4.15
N VAL A 444 30.76 10.92 -5.36
CA VAL A 444 31.20 9.54 -5.59
C VAL A 444 32.55 9.27 -4.96
N LYS A 445 33.47 10.22 -5.03
CA LYS A 445 34.81 10.16 -4.42
C LYS A 445 34.77 9.96 -2.90
N GLU A 446 33.75 10.47 -2.22
CA GLU A 446 33.62 10.45 -0.75
C GLU A 446 32.92 9.16 -0.24
N LEU A 447 32.52 8.27 -1.15
CA LEU A 447 31.90 7.00 -0.76
C LEU A 447 32.87 6.13 0.05
N ASN A 448 32.34 5.48 1.06
CA ASN A 448 33.11 4.68 2.03
C ASN A 448 33.48 3.31 1.43
N LEU A 449 34.35 3.33 0.40
CA LEU A 449 34.90 2.18 -0.30
C LEU A 449 36.41 2.35 -0.52
N THR A 450 37.13 1.23 -0.72
CA THR A 450 38.58 1.21 -0.74
C THR A 450 39.18 1.78 -2.01
N SER A 451 38.59 1.54 -3.17
CA SER A 451 39.11 2.00 -4.45
C SER A 451 38.15 2.91 -5.20
N ASP A 452 38.68 3.78 -6.05
CA ASP A 452 37.87 4.67 -6.89
C ASP A 452 37.06 3.87 -7.92
N GLU A 453 37.57 2.71 -8.36
CA GLU A 453 36.87 1.79 -9.24
C GLU A 453 35.61 1.20 -8.57
N GLU A 454 35.69 0.78 -7.29
CA GLU A 454 34.53 0.30 -6.54
C GLU A 454 33.47 1.38 -6.36
N LYS A 455 33.88 2.62 -6.11
CA LYS A 455 32.98 3.78 -5.97
C LYS A 455 32.23 4.07 -7.26
N GLU A 456 32.94 4.10 -8.39
CA GLU A 456 32.33 4.31 -9.72
C GLU A 456 31.40 3.15 -10.10
N ASN A 457 31.79 1.90 -9.84
CA ASN A 457 30.98 0.72 -10.11
C ASN A 457 29.69 0.69 -9.28
N LEU A 458 29.76 1.06 -8.00
CA LEU A 458 28.56 1.21 -7.17
C LEU A 458 27.63 2.28 -7.74
N ALA A 459 28.15 3.47 -8.02
CA ALA A 459 27.38 4.57 -8.57
C ALA A 459 26.76 4.20 -9.93
N LEU A 460 27.53 3.54 -10.81
CA LEU A 460 27.07 3.08 -12.11
C LEU A 460 25.92 2.06 -11.99
N SER A 461 26.07 1.09 -11.10
CA SER A 461 25.04 0.06 -10.88
C SER A 461 23.72 0.68 -10.40
N LEU A 462 23.77 1.58 -9.42
CA LEU A 462 22.58 2.29 -8.91
C LEU A 462 21.98 3.23 -9.97
N TRP A 463 22.81 3.89 -10.77
CA TRP A 463 22.38 4.80 -11.83
C TRP A 463 21.67 4.04 -12.97
N THR A 464 22.20 2.90 -13.38
CA THR A 464 21.60 2.04 -14.41
C THR A 464 20.18 1.59 -14.04
N GLU A 465 19.96 1.34 -12.75
CA GLU A 465 18.62 0.97 -12.23
C GLU A 465 17.77 2.19 -11.84
N CYS A 466 18.16 3.40 -12.24
CA CYS A 466 17.46 4.65 -11.97
C CYS A 466 17.26 4.94 -10.47
N LEU A 467 18.08 4.36 -9.58
CA LEU A 467 18.02 4.61 -8.14
C LEU A 467 18.70 5.89 -7.73
N ILE A 468 19.66 6.35 -8.53
CA ILE A 468 20.33 7.64 -8.35
C ILE A 468 20.33 8.44 -9.64
N GLU A 469 20.49 9.74 -9.49
CA GLU A 469 20.78 10.68 -10.59
C GLU A 469 22.11 11.39 -10.36
N VAL A 470 22.74 11.81 -11.44
CA VAL A 470 23.94 12.66 -11.43
C VAL A 470 23.52 14.11 -11.60
N ILE A 471 23.94 14.96 -10.66
CA ILE A 471 23.59 16.38 -10.56
C ILE A 471 24.67 17.24 -11.21
#